data_e1844a459769ccff6155e0141db0005f
#
_entry.id   e1844a459769ccff6155e0141db0005f
#
_cell.length_a   1.000
_cell.length_b   1.000
_cell.length_c   1.000
_cell.angle_alpha   90.00
_cell.angle_beta   90.00
_cell.angle_gamma   90.00
#
_symmetry.space_group_name_H-M   'P 1'
#
loop_
_entity.id
_entity.type
_entity.pdbx_description
1 polymer ?
#
loop_
_entity_poly.entity_id
_entity_poly.type
_entity_poly.pdbx_seq_one_letter_code
_entity_poly.pdbx_strand_id
1 'polypeptide(L)'
;MNPYESDELLQQYLVFHYANKEEQFPYGFGGADALDFPKRCALDGPDFECLPAGARALDLGCAAGRSGFELARHCGEVIGIDYSQAFIDAANRMKANGQHTVTRLDEGSAVTQLDLKVGGGIDRGRVTFEQGDAQFIREDIGQFDLVIACNLICRLPEPMRLLERLPQLLKSGGQLVITTPFTWLEEYTPSANWLGDGAQDSFAGLRNALEPDFDLNAQWDMPFLIREHARKFQYSIAQASRWTRV
;
A
#
# COMPACT_ATOMS: atom_id res chain seq x y z
N MET A 1 16.13 -10.70 -10.40
CA MET A 1 15.32 -11.45 -9.39
C MET A 1 14.51 -10.40 -8.64
N ASN A 2 13.21 -10.60 -8.46
CA ASN A 2 12.38 -9.64 -7.72
C ASN A 2 12.83 -9.61 -6.25
N PRO A 3 13.31 -8.48 -5.69
CA PRO A 3 13.79 -8.42 -4.30
C PRO A 3 12.66 -8.72 -3.29
N TYR A 4 11.41 -8.46 -3.65
CA TYR A 4 10.24 -8.72 -2.81
C TYR A 4 9.91 -10.22 -2.63
N GLU A 5 10.62 -11.12 -3.32
CA GLU A 5 10.54 -12.58 -3.11
C GLU A 5 11.55 -13.09 -2.07
N SER A 6 12.41 -12.23 -1.51
CA SER A 6 13.38 -12.65 -0.50
C SER A 6 12.73 -12.80 0.88
N ASP A 7 13.13 -13.84 1.63
CA ASP A 7 12.66 -14.06 3.00
C ASP A 7 12.97 -12.88 3.93
N GLU A 8 14.13 -12.24 3.76
CA GLU A 8 14.54 -11.10 4.56
C GLU A 8 13.57 -9.94 4.39
N LEU A 9 13.26 -9.57 3.14
CA LEU A 9 12.35 -8.46 2.87
C LEU A 9 10.91 -8.80 3.28
N LEU A 10 10.49 -10.06 3.11
CA LEU A 10 9.19 -10.52 3.58
C LEU A 10 9.04 -10.34 5.10
N GLN A 11 10.05 -10.75 5.90
CA GLN A 11 10.02 -10.57 7.36
C GLN A 11 9.98 -9.07 7.74
N GLN A 12 10.78 -8.25 7.08
CA GLN A 12 10.81 -6.80 7.28
C GLN A 12 9.45 -6.15 7.00
N TYR A 13 8.79 -6.53 5.89
CA TYR A 13 7.47 -6.02 5.54
C TYR A 13 6.37 -6.53 6.47
N LEU A 14 6.43 -7.76 6.94
CA LEU A 14 5.51 -8.26 7.95
C LEU A 14 5.62 -7.47 9.26
N VAL A 15 6.83 -7.14 9.72
CA VAL A 15 7.05 -6.25 10.86
C VAL A 15 6.48 -4.86 10.57
N PHE A 16 6.76 -4.26 9.42
CA PHE A 16 6.25 -2.96 9.00
C PHE A 16 4.71 -2.91 8.96
N HIS A 17 4.08 -3.99 8.53
CA HIS A 17 2.62 -4.08 8.40
C HIS A 17 1.91 -4.34 9.72
N TYR A 18 2.44 -5.19 10.60
CA TYR A 18 1.65 -5.74 11.69
C TYR A 18 2.24 -5.55 13.09
N ALA A 19 3.54 -5.30 13.23
CA ALA A 19 4.15 -5.12 14.54
C ALA A 19 3.59 -3.86 15.22
N ASN A 20 3.53 -3.87 16.53
CA ASN A 20 3.12 -2.69 17.30
C ASN A 20 4.23 -1.62 17.29
N LYS A 21 3.92 -0.46 17.86
CA LYS A 21 4.82 0.71 17.83
C LYS A 21 6.15 0.43 18.56
N GLU A 22 6.09 -0.24 19.70
CA GLU A 22 7.26 -0.58 20.52
C GLU A 22 8.14 -1.61 19.79
N GLU A 23 7.54 -2.55 19.07
CA GLU A 23 8.26 -3.54 18.28
C GLU A 23 8.91 -2.93 17.03
N GLN A 24 8.27 -1.95 16.41
CA GLN A 24 8.83 -1.24 15.26
C GLN A 24 9.88 -0.22 15.68
N PHE A 25 9.57 0.66 16.62
CA PHE A 25 10.42 1.78 17.02
C PHE A 25 10.38 2.01 18.55
N PRO A 26 11.26 1.35 19.32
CA PRO A 26 11.22 1.36 20.79
C PRO A 26 11.81 2.62 21.42
N TYR A 27 12.05 3.68 20.66
CA TYR A 27 12.67 4.90 21.13
C TYR A 27 11.63 5.96 21.51
N GLY A 28 11.89 6.69 22.61
CA GLY A 28 11.01 7.77 23.09
C GLY A 28 11.18 9.12 22.35
N PHE A 29 11.85 9.13 21.18
CA PHE A 29 12.12 10.34 20.41
C PHE A 29 11.91 10.08 18.91
N GLY A 30 11.29 11.02 18.21
CA GLY A 30 11.10 10.97 16.75
C GLY A 30 10.26 9.80 16.26
N GLY A 31 9.94 9.78 14.99
CA GLY A 31 9.42 8.62 14.25
C GLY A 31 8.01 8.11 14.58
N ALA A 32 7.39 8.51 15.68
CA ALA A 32 6.10 7.96 16.11
C ALA A 32 4.97 8.21 15.09
N ASP A 33 4.99 9.36 14.42
CA ASP A 33 4.00 9.75 13.41
C ASP A 33 4.16 8.97 12.09
N ALA A 34 5.30 8.29 11.92
CA ALA A 34 5.62 7.51 10.73
C ALA A 34 5.25 6.01 10.86
N LEU A 35 4.76 5.59 12.02
CA LEU A 35 4.36 4.21 12.28
C LEU A 35 2.95 3.90 11.76
N ASP A 36 2.60 2.62 11.69
CA ASP A 36 1.29 2.15 11.21
C ASP A 36 0.94 2.61 9.77
N PHE A 37 1.92 2.87 8.91
CA PHE A 37 1.69 3.46 7.59
C PHE A 37 0.67 2.69 6.73
N PRO A 38 0.74 1.35 6.56
CA PRO A 38 -0.26 0.62 5.76
C PRO A 38 -1.68 0.75 6.32
N LYS A 39 -1.81 0.82 7.65
CA LYS A 39 -3.10 1.07 8.31
C LYS A 39 -3.59 2.50 8.06
N ARG A 40 -2.70 3.49 8.15
CA ARG A 40 -3.05 4.90 7.87
C ARG A 40 -3.43 5.12 6.42
N CYS A 41 -2.76 4.49 5.46
CA CYS A 41 -3.16 4.53 4.05
C CYS A 41 -4.62 4.09 3.86
N ALA A 42 -5.02 3.02 4.57
CA ALA A 42 -6.36 2.47 4.48
C ALA A 42 -7.43 3.29 5.25
N LEU A 43 -7.08 3.94 6.36
CA LEU A 43 -8.06 4.59 7.24
C LEU A 43 -8.08 6.12 7.11
N ASP A 44 -6.93 6.75 6.86
CA ASP A 44 -6.84 8.22 6.75
C ASP A 44 -6.94 8.67 5.27
N GLY A 45 -6.70 7.76 4.33
CA GLY A 45 -6.76 8.04 2.90
C GLY A 45 -8.17 8.26 2.38
N PRO A 46 -9.07 7.27 2.50
CA PRO A 46 -10.45 7.36 2.02
C PRO A 46 -11.31 8.31 2.86
N ASP A 47 -12.34 8.85 2.23
CA ASP A 47 -13.48 9.47 2.90
C ASP A 47 -14.63 8.46 2.97
N PHE A 48 -14.75 7.78 4.09
CA PHE A 48 -15.75 6.72 4.27
C PHE A 48 -17.19 7.24 4.34
N GLU A 49 -17.40 8.52 4.66
CA GLU A 49 -18.73 9.12 4.67
C GLU A 49 -19.31 9.24 3.25
N CYS A 50 -18.44 9.35 2.25
CA CYS A 50 -18.81 9.42 0.84
C CYS A 50 -18.91 8.05 0.16
N LEU A 51 -18.58 6.95 0.83
CA LEU A 51 -18.67 5.60 0.26
C LEU A 51 -20.05 4.96 0.52
N PRO A 52 -20.60 4.20 -0.43
CA PRO A 52 -21.85 3.49 -0.21
C PRO A 52 -21.71 2.38 0.82
N ALA A 53 -22.81 2.04 1.50
CA ALA A 53 -22.84 0.89 2.39
C ALA A 53 -22.49 -0.40 1.62
N GLY A 54 -21.57 -1.19 2.16
CA GLY A 54 -21.09 -2.40 1.49
C GLY A 54 -20.15 -2.12 0.32
N ALA A 55 -19.50 -0.94 0.29
CA ALA A 55 -18.55 -0.54 -0.73
C ALA A 55 -17.57 -1.65 -1.10
N ARG A 56 -17.18 -1.68 -2.36
CA ARG A 56 -16.20 -2.61 -2.92
C ARG A 56 -14.86 -1.90 -3.10
N ALA A 57 -13.79 -2.43 -2.51
CA ALA A 57 -12.47 -1.80 -2.54
C ALA A 57 -11.41 -2.67 -3.24
N LEU A 58 -10.45 -2.02 -3.90
CA LEU A 58 -9.28 -2.63 -4.51
C LEU A 58 -8.02 -2.02 -3.88
N ASP A 59 -7.14 -2.89 -3.39
CA ASP A 59 -5.84 -2.54 -2.80
C ASP A 59 -4.73 -3.00 -3.75
N LEU A 60 -4.16 -2.09 -4.53
CA LEU A 60 -3.12 -2.35 -5.51
C LEU A 60 -1.72 -2.20 -4.88
N GLY A 61 -0.91 -3.25 -4.98
CA GLY A 61 0.36 -3.34 -4.27
C GLY A 61 0.14 -3.58 -2.78
N CYS A 62 -0.78 -4.50 -2.43
CA CYS A 62 -1.23 -4.74 -1.06
C CYS A 62 -0.14 -5.33 -0.15
N ALA A 63 1.00 -5.76 -0.69
CA ALA A 63 2.09 -6.43 0.01
C ALA A 63 1.57 -7.51 0.98
N ALA A 64 1.92 -7.44 2.26
CA ALA A 64 1.47 -8.41 3.27
C ALA A 64 0.00 -8.25 3.71
N GLY A 65 -0.80 -7.37 3.06
CA GLY A 65 -2.26 -7.31 3.17
C GLY A 65 -2.84 -6.49 4.32
N ARG A 66 -2.03 -5.73 5.10
CA ARG A 66 -2.57 -4.97 6.24
C ARG A 66 -3.60 -3.93 5.83
N SER A 67 -3.34 -3.16 4.78
CA SER A 67 -4.26 -2.16 4.24
C SER A 67 -5.61 -2.78 3.85
N GLY A 68 -5.58 -3.90 3.14
CA GLY A 68 -6.79 -4.65 2.77
C GLY A 68 -7.62 -5.08 3.98
N PHE A 69 -6.99 -5.57 5.06
CA PHE A 69 -7.72 -5.90 6.28
C PHE A 69 -8.34 -4.67 6.95
N GLU A 70 -7.64 -3.54 7.01
CA GLU A 70 -8.19 -2.33 7.61
C GLU A 70 -9.35 -1.76 6.78
N LEU A 71 -9.28 -1.82 5.44
CA LEU A 71 -10.41 -1.47 4.56
C LEU A 71 -11.66 -2.32 4.82
N ALA A 72 -11.50 -3.60 5.17
CA ALA A 72 -12.62 -4.50 5.48
C ALA A 72 -13.43 -4.11 6.72
N ARG A 73 -13.00 -3.12 7.50
CA ARG A 73 -13.80 -2.51 8.58
C ARG A 73 -14.95 -1.70 8.02
N HIS A 74 -14.79 -1.11 6.84
CA HIS A 74 -15.71 -0.16 6.23
C HIS A 74 -16.30 -0.68 4.91
N CYS A 75 -15.58 -1.56 4.21
CA CYS A 75 -15.98 -2.12 2.93
C CYS A 75 -16.61 -3.51 3.07
N GLY A 76 -17.56 -3.83 2.22
CA GLY A 76 -18.21 -5.14 2.18
C GLY A 76 -17.38 -6.20 1.47
N GLU A 77 -16.56 -5.79 0.51
CA GLU A 77 -15.62 -6.62 -0.23
C GLU A 77 -14.30 -5.87 -0.45
N VAL A 78 -13.18 -6.54 -0.28
CA VAL A 78 -11.86 -6.01 -0.56
C VAL A 78 -11.06 -7.03 -1.37
N ILE A 79 -10.48 -6.60 -2.48
CA ILE A 79 -9.52 -7.39 -3.26
C ILE A 79 -8.15 -6.74 -3.09
N GLY A 80 -7.16 -7.47 -2.63
CA GLY A 80 -5.77 -7.05 -2.58
C GLY A 80 -4.96 -7.77 -3.65
N ILE A 81 -4.21 -7.02 -4.44
CA ILE A 81 -3.36 -7.53 -5.52
C ILE A 81 -1.92 -7.12 -5.24
N ASP A 82 -0.99 -8.07 -5.35
CA ASP A 82 0.44 -7.81 -5.32
C ASP A 82 1.18 -8.68 -6.34
N TYR A 83 2.27 -8.15 -6.87
CA TYR A 83 3.11 -8.86 -7.82
C TYR A 83 3.92 -10.01 -7.16
N SER A 84 4.27 -9.87 -5.87
CA SER A 84 5.02 -10.85 -5.12
C SER A 84 4.12 -11.99 -4.62
N GLN A 85 4.41 -13.21 -5.06
CA GLN A 85 3.74 -14.41 -4.55
C GLN A 85 4.05 -14.62 -3.06
N ALA A 86 5.27 -14.30 -2.60
CA ALA A 86 5.65 -14.43 -1.20
C ALA A 86 4.80 -13.52 -0.29
N PHE A 87 4.52 -12.29 -0.72
CA PHE A 87 3.62 -11.39 0.00
C PHE A 87 2.18 -11.90 0.00
N ILE A 88 1.67 -12.36 -1.12
CA ILE A 88 0.30 -12.90 -1.22
C ILE A 88 0.13 -14.14 -0.34
N ASP A 89 1.12 -15.03 -0.32
CA ASP A 89 1.10 -16.20 0.57
C ASP A 89 1.08 -15.79 2.04
N ALA A 90 1.86 -14.75 2.41
CA ALA A 90 1.86 -14.22 3.76
C ALA A 90 0.51 -13.57 4.12
N ALA A 91 -0.07 -12.75 3.24
CA ALA A 91 -1.38 -12.14 3.41
C ALA A 91 -2.48 -13.21 3.58
N ASN A 92 -2.44 -14.26 2.77
CA ASN A 92 -3.37 -15.39 2.87
C ASN A 92 -3.17 -16.22 4.17
N ARG A 93 -1.93 -16.38 4.66
CA ARG A 93 -1.68 -16.97 5.99
C ARG A 93 -2.28 -16.11 7.12
N MET A 94 -2.08 -14.77 7.05
CA MET A 94 -2.70 -13.84 8.00
C MET A 94 -4.23 -13.89 7.93
N LYS A 95 -4.81 -14.01 6.72
CA LYS A 95 -6.26 -14.18 6.54
C LYS A 95 -6.75 -15.46 7.18
N ALA A 96 -6.11 -16.59 6.93
CA ALA A 96 -6.54 -17.91 7.44
C ALA A 96 -6.43 -17.98 8.97
N ASN A 97 -5.29 -17.59 9.54
CA ASN A 97 -4.96 -17.85 10.94
C ASN A 97 -5.24 -16.64 11.86
N GLY A 98 -5.32 -15.42 11.32
CA GLY A 98 -5.43 -14.18 12.08
C GLY A 98 -4.12 -13.75 12.75
N GLN A 99 -3.09 -14.57 12.66
CA GLN A 99 -1.77 -14.33 13.25
C GLN A 99 -0.66 -15.08 12.50
N HIS A 100 0.57 -14.60 12.66
CA HIS A 100 1.76 -15.24 12.11
C HIS A 100 2.98 -14.88 12.96
N THR A 101 3.83 -15.88 13.26
CA THR A 101 5.11 -15.66 13.93
C THR A 101 6.17 -15.32 12.89
N VAL A 102 6.90 -14.23 13.12
CA VAL A 102 7.96 -13.73 12.24
C VAL A 102 9.26 -13.54 13.00
N THR A 103 10.35 -13.46 12.26
CA THR A 103 11.68 -13.17 12.80
C THR A 103 12.05 -11.73 12.49
N ARG A 104 12.23 -10.91 13.53
CA ARG A 104 12.71 -9.53 13.39
C ARG A 104 14.22 -9.48 13.64
N LEU A 105 14.97 -8.89 12.72
CA LEU A 105 16.39 -8.63 12.89
C LEU A 105 16.60 -7.50 13.91
N ASP A 106 17.45 -7.73 14.91
CA ASP A 106 17.80 -6.73 15.92
C ASP A 106 19.22 -6.17 15.74
N GLU A 107 20.23 -7.04 15.68
CA GLU A 107 21.61 -6.59 15.49
C GLU A 107 22.51 -7.77 15.05
N GLY A 108 23.27 -7.59 13.96
CA GLY A 108 24.15 -8.67 13.47
C GLY A 108 23.34 -9.93 13.13
N SER A 109 23.53 -11.00 13.89
CA SER A 109 22.75 -12.24 13.79
C SER A 109 21.69 -12.39 14.88
N ALA A 110 21.56 -11.41 15.79
CA ALA A 110 20.56 -11.44 16.84
C ALA A 110 19.17 -11.13 16.28
N VAL A 111 18.20 -11.95 16.65
CA VAL A 111 16.83 -11.86 16.19
C VAL A 111 15.83 -12.01 17.34
N THR A 112 14.65 -11.43 17.18
CA THR A 112 13.50 -11.61 18.07
C THR A 112 12.34 -12.25 17.31
N GLN A 113 11.68 -13.25 17.90
CA GLN A 113 10.42 -13.78 17.37
C GLN A 113 9.28 -12.87 17.81
N LEU A 114 8.40 -12.51 16.87
CA LEU A 114 7.22 -11.69 17.10
C LEU A 114 5.97 -12.43 16.64
N ASP A 115 4.92 -12.41 17.45
CA ASP A 115 3.61 -12.93 17.11
C ASP A 115 2.72 -11.80 16.58
N LEU A 116 2.75 -11.60 15.29
CA LEU A 116 1.98 -10.58 14.59
C LEU A 116 0.52 -10.99 14.44
N LYS A 117 -0.41 -10.02 14.53
CA LYS A 117 -1.85 -10.29 14.51
C LYS A 117 -2.60 -9.33 13.60
N VAL A 118 -3.62 -9.85 12.93
CA VAL A 118 -4.64 -9.01 12.29
C VAL A 118 -5.43 -8.28 13.38
N GLY A 119 -5.73 -7.00 13.16
CA GLY A 119 -6.44 -6.18 14.13
C GLY A 119 -7.79 -6.79 14.55
N GLY A 120 -8.16 -6.62 15.82
CA GLY A 120 -9.46 -7.11 16.32
C GLY A 120 -10.64 -6.44 15.60
N GLY A 121 -11.76 -7.17 15.51
CA GLY A 121 -13.01 -6.69 14.91
C GLY A 121 -13.02 -6.62 13.38
N ILE A 122 -12.00 -7.15 12.70
CA ILE A 122 -11.94 -7.25 11.23
C ILE A 122 -12.57 -8.57 10.78
N ASP A 123 -13.56 -8.48 9.90
CA ASP A 123 -14.10 -9.63 9.18
C ASP A 123 -13.16 -9.99 8.03
N ARG A 124 -12.24 -10.92 8.28
CA ARG A 124 -11.26 -11.40 7.31
C ARG A 124 -11.90 -12.12 6.11
N GLY A 125 -13.15 -12.54 6.21
CA GLY A 125 -13.91 -13.15 5.13
C GLY A 125 -14.20 -12.19 3.99
N ARG A 126 -14.21 -10.88 4.24
CA ARG A 126 -14.42 -9.83 3.24
C ARG A 126 -13.22 -9.56 2.34
N VAL A 127 -12.04 -10.06 2.69
CA VAL A 127 -10.81 -9.80 1.95
C VAL A 127 -10.40 -10.99 1.10
N THR A 128 -10.01 -10.76 -0.13
CA THR A 128 -9.37 -11.73 -1.02
C THR A 128 -8.01 -11.20 -1.45
N PHE A 129 -6.97 -12.03 -1.35
CA PHE A 129 -5.64 -11.68 -1.84
C PHE A 129 -5.28 -12.58 -3.02
N GLU A 130 -4.85 -11.96 -4.13
CA GLU A 130 -4.44 -12.65 -5.34
C GLU A 130 -3.14 -12.07 -5.91
N GLN A 131 -2.30 -12.93 -6.48
CA GLN A 131 -1.10 -12.51 -7.17
C GLN A 131 -1.48 -11.90 -8.52
N GLY A 132 -0.90 -10.75 -8.85
CA GLY A 132 -1.15 -10.08 -10.12
C GLY A 132 -0.27 -8.85 -10.33
N ASP A 133 -0.19 -8.41 -11.58
CA ASP A 133 0.53 -7.19 -11.97
C ASP A 133 -0.44 -6.02 -12.06
N ALA A 134 -0.19 -4.96 -11.30
CA ALA A 134 -1.01 -3.74 -11.32
C ALA A 134 -1.06 -3.06 -12.70
N GLN A 135 -0.10 -3.34 -13.58
CA GLN A 135 -0.11 -2.82 -14.95
C GLN A 135 -1.01 -3.64 -15.90
N PHE A 136 -1.40 -4.85 -15.48
CA PHE A 136 -2.17 -5.80 -16.30
C PHE A 136 -3.34 -6.38 -15.51
N ILE A 137 -4.12 -5.53 -14.86
CA ILE A 137 -5.31 -5.92 -14.10
C ILE A 137 -6.30 -6.63 -15.02
N ARG A 138 -6.74 -7.83 -14.63
CA ARG A 138 -7.70 -8.64 -15.39
C ARG A 138 -9.00 -7.88 -15.70
N GLU A 139 -9.56 -8.11 -16.86
CA GLU A 139 -10.72 -7.35 -17.33
C GLU A 139 -12.00 -7.66 -16.54
N ASP A 140 -12.14 -8.89 -16.06
CA ASP A 140 -13.32 -9.39 -15.33
C ASP A 140 -13.35 -9.02 -13.84
N ILE A 141 -12.38 -8.23 -13.35
CA ILE A 141 -12.34 -7.80 -11.94
C ILE A 141 -13.52 -6.91 -11.53
N GLY A 142 -14.14 -6.27 -12.52
CA GLY A 142 -15.26 -5.35 -12.32
C GLY A 142 -14.81 -3.96 -11.83
N GLN A 143 -15.77 -3.19 -11.32
CA GLN A 143 -15.55 -1.83 -10.83
C GLN A 143 -15.67 -1.73 -9.31
N PHE A 144 -15.00 -0.73 -8.75
CA PHE A 144 -14.86 -0.49 -7.32
C PHE A 144 -15.39 0.88 -6.92
N ASP A 145 -15.81 1.00 -5.67
CA ASP A 145 -16.17 2.27 -5.06
C ASP A 145 -14.91 2.98 -4.50
N LEU A 146 -13.86 2.20 -4.20
CA LEU A 146 -12.59 2.69 -3.70
C LEU A 146 -11.43 1.89 -4.33
N VAL A 147 -10.41 2.60 -4.81
CA VAL A 147 -9.11 2.01 -5.18
C VAL A 147 -8.02 2.71 -4.36
N ILE A 148 -7.14 1.95 -3.75
CA ILE A 148 -5.92 2.48 -3.13
C ILE A 148 -4.69 1.91 -3.83
N ALA A 149 -3.65 2.74 -4.02
CA ALA A 149 -2.35 2.39 -4.58
C ALA A 149 -1.25 3.05 -3.74
N CYS A 150 -0.77 2.33 -2.72
CA CYS A 150 0.10 2.90 -1.70
C CYS A 150 1.56 2.56 -1.97
N ASN A 151 2.39 3.59 -2.22
CA ASN A 151 3.82 3.48 -2.55
C ASN A 151 4.12 2.54 -3.73
N LEU A 152 3.18 2.43 -4.67
CA LEU A 152 3.22 1.51 -5.79
C LEU A 152 3.78 2.15 -7.07
N ILE A 153 3.29 3.33 -7.48
CA ILE A 153 3.55 3.87 -8.83
C ILE A 153 5.03 4.04 -9.15
N CYS A 154 5.87 4.36 -8.16
CA CYS A 154 7.32 4.49 -8.34
C CYS A 154 8.06 3.13 -8.29
N ARG A 155 7.34 2.02 -8.36
CA ARG A 155 7.85 0.64 -8.44
C ARG A 155 7.37 -0.09 -9.70
N LEU A 156 6.57 0.59 -10.54
CA LEU A 156 6.07 0.02 -11.79
C LEU A 156 7.03 0.38 -12.93
N PRO A 157 7.39 -0.56 -13.81
CA PRO A 157 8.12 -0.27 -15.04
C PRO A 157 7.45 0.79 -15.92
N GLU A 158 6.14 0.76 -16.05
CA GLU A 158 5.34 1.68 -16.86
C GLU A 158 4.16 2.23 -16.04
N PRO A 159 4.37 3.20 -15.11
CA PRO A 159 3.31 3.68 -14.22
C PRO A 159 2.09 4.23 -14.96
N MET A 160 2.28 4.80 -16.15
CA MET A 160 1.18 5.30 -16.98
C MET A 160 0.16 4.22 -17.36
N ARG A 161 0.58 2.96 -17.53
CA ARG A 161 -0.37 1.85 -17.80
C ARG A 161 -1.40 1.68 -16.69
N LEU A 162 -0.95 1.78 -15.43
CA LEU A 162 -1.88 1.75 -14.30
C LEU A 162 -2.76 2.99 -14.29
N LEU A 163 -2.17 4.19 -14.42
CA LEU A 163 -2.92 5.46 -14.35
C LEU A 163 -4.02 5.53 -15.42
N GLU A 164 -3.75 5.10 -16.66
CA GLU A 164 -4.71 5.01 -17.75
C GLU A 164 -5.79 3.92 -17.53
N ARG A 165 -5.51 2.91 -16.71
CA ARG A 165 -6.45 1.84 -16.37
C ARG A 165 -7.41 2.23 -15.23
N LEU A 166 -7.01 3.11 -14.31
CA LEU A 166 -7.79 3.49 -13.13
C LEU A 166 -9.21 3.96 -13.43
N PRO A 167 -9.48 4.76 -14.50
CA PRO A 167 -10.84 5.17 -14.84
C PRO A 167 -11.81 4.03 -15.08
N GLN A 168 -11.33 2.89 -15.61
CA GLN A 168 -12.20 1.74 -15.85
C GLN A 168 -12.36 0.85 -14.61
N LEU A 169 -11.47 0.97 -13.63
CA LEU A 169 -11.53 0.24 -12.36
C LEU A 169 -12.47 0.91 -11.35
N LEU A 170 -12.73 2.20 -11.49
CA LEU A 170 -13.57 2.96 -10.57
C LEU A 170 -14.94 3.27 -11.18
N LYS A 171 -15.98 3.16 -10.37
CA LYS A 171 -17.31 3.70 -10.68
C LYS A 171 -17.25 5.23 -10.73
N SER A 172 -18.16 5.88 -11.47
CA SER A 172 -18.35 7.33 -11.34
C SER A 172 -18.67 7.70 -9.88
N GLY A 173 -18.02 8.73 -9.35
CA GLY A 173 -18.07 9.10 -7.94
C GLY A 173 -17.22 8.23 -7.00
N GLY A 174 -16.58 7.18 -7.52
CA GLY A 174 -15.65 6.34 -6.74
C GLY A 174 -14.37 7.07 -6.38
N GLN A 175 -13.74 6.66 -5.28
CA GLN A 175 -12.54 7.28 -4.74
C GLN A 175 -11.26 6.56 -5.14
N LEU A 176 -10.23 7.32 -5.47
CA LEU A 176 -8.87 6.85 -5.65
C LEU A 176 -7.98 7.48 -4.58
N VAL A 177 -7.20 6.67 -3.89
CA VAL A 177 -6.14 7.12 -2.97
C VAL A 177 -4.79 6.64 -3.50
N ILE A 178 -3.88 7.58 -3.70
CA ILE A 178 -2.49 7.27 -4.06
C ILE A 178 -1.58 7.84 -2.98
N THR A 179 -0.63 7.03 -2.50
CA THR A 179 0.52 7.52 -1.75
C THR A 179 1.80 7.18 -2.48
N THR A 180 2.78 8.06 -2.47
CA THR A 180 4.06 7.81 -3.11
C THR A 180 5.14 8.74 -2.56
N PRO A 181 6.35 8.22 -2.24
CA PRO A 181 7.51 9.05 -1.91
C PRO A 181 8.21 9.58 -3.17
N PHE A 182 7.72 9.25 -4.38
CA PHE A 182 8.36 9.55 -5.65
C PHE A 182 9.86 9.15 -5.69
N THR A 183 10.21 8.11 -4.96
CA THR A 183 11.57 7.54 -5.00
C THR A 183 11.72 6.70 -6.25
N TRP A 184 11.98 7.38 -7.37
CA TRP A 184 12.23 6.74 -8.64
C TRP A 184 13.61 6.08 -8.64
N LEU A 185 13.66 4.81 -9.04
CA LEU A 185 14.89 4.03 -9.20
C LEU A 185 14.84 3.31 -10.54
N GLU A 186 15.88 3.45 -11.36
CA GLU A 186 15.92 2.86 -12.71
C GLU A 186 15.80 1.33 -12.72
N GLU A 187 16.14 0.68 -11.61
CA GLU A 187 15.95 -0.77 -11.46
C GLU A 187 14.48 -1.21 -11.45
N TYR A 188 13.54 -0.29 -11.09
CA TYR A 188 12.09 -0.54 -11.11
C TYR A 188 11.41 0.19 -12.27
N THR A 189 11.69 1.47 -12.42
CA THR A 189 11.05 2.35 -13.38
C THR A 189 12.12 3.01 -14.23
N PRO A 190 12.24 2.70 -15.53
CA PRO A 190 13.14 3.43 -16.43
C PRO A 190 12.91 4.94 -16.35
N SER A 191 13.99 5.74 -16.37
CA SER A 191 13.89 7.19 -16.15
C SER A 191 13.02 7.91 -17.20
N ALA A 192 12.89 7.36 -18.39
CA ALA A 192 11.96 7.85 -19.42
C ALA A 192 10.47 7.74 -19.04
N ASN A 193 10.15 6.90 -18.04
CA ASN A 193 8.79 6.66 -17.57
C ASN A 193 8.48 7.35 -16.22
N TRP A 194 9.42 8.14 -15.68
CA TRP A 194 9.17 8.91 -14.47
C TRP A 194 8.15 10.02 -14.75
N LEU A 195 7.28 10.29 -13.81
CA LEU A 195 6.23 11.31 -13.96
C LEU A 195 6.76 12.75 -13.85
N GLY A 196 7.98 12.94 -13.35
CA GLY A 196 8.70 14.22 -13.33
C GLY A 196 9.92 14.15 -14.23
N ASP A 197 10.28 15.26 -14.89
CA ASP A 197 11.36 15.34 -15.87
C ASP A 197 12.44 16.40 -15.54
N GLY A 198 12.41 16.92 -14.29
CA GLY A 198 13.31 17.98 -13.84
C GLY A 198 12.81 19.42 -14.15
N ALA A 199 11.93 19.60 -15.13
CA ALA A 199 11.21 20.86 -15.37
C ALA A 199 9.86 20.86 -14.63
N GLN A 200 9.27 19.69 -14.41
CA GLN A 200 8.02 19.44 -13.71
C GLN A 200 8.27 18.45 -12.59
N ASP A 201 7.72 18.70 -11.40
CA ASP A 201 7.77 17.72 -10.32
C ASP A 201 6.87 16.51 -10.59
N SER A 202 7.15 15.40 -9.89
CA SER A 202 6.42 14.15 -10.12
C SER A 202 4.95 14.21 -9.74
N PHE A 203 4.56 15.07 -8.79
CA PHE A 203 3.15 15.24 -8.44
C PHE A 203 2.39 16.00 -9.53
N ALA A 204 3.00 17.00 -10.14
CA ALA A 204 2.40 17.68 -11.28
C ALA A 204 2.20 16.70 -12.47
N GLY A 205 3.15 15.78 -12.70
CA GLY A 205 2.99 14.72 -13.70
C GLY A 205 1.87 13.75 -13.36
N LEU A 206 1.78 13.30 -12.10
CA LEU A 206 0.67 12.48 -11.61
C LEU A 206 -0.68 13.20 -11.80
N ARG A 207 -0.74 14.46 -11.45
CA ARG A 207 -1.92 15.30 -11.57
C ARG A 207 -2.36 15.42 -13.02
N ASN A 208 -1.45 15.75 -13.93
CA ASN A 208 -1.75 15.83 -15.36
C ASN A 208 -2.29 14.52 -15.94
N ALA A 209 -1.81 13.36 -15.44
CA ALA A 209 -2.28 12.05 -15.87
C ALA A 209 -3.69 11.72 -15.37
N LEU A 210 -4.08 12.24 -14.20
CA LEU A 210 -5.36 11.91 -13.56
C LEU A 210 -6.47 12.91 -13.85
N GLU A 211 -6.18 14.21 -13.95
CA GLU A 211 -7.19 15.28 -14.12
C GLU A 211 -8.19 15.09 -15.27
N PRO A 212 -7.88 14.40 -16.40
CA PRO A 212 -8.90 14.12 -17.42
C PRO A 212 -10.09 13.29 -16.92
N ASP A 213 -9.88 12.49 -15.89
CA ASP A 213 -10.84 11.52 -15.39
C ASP A 213 -11.16 11.63 -13.89
N PHE A 214 -10.41 12.47 -13.15
CA PHE A 214 -10.50 12.56 -11.70
C PHE A 214 -10.38 13.99 -11.20
N ASP A 215 -11.19 14.34 -10.20
CA ASP A 215 -11.06 15.57 -9.42
C ASP A 215 -10.18 15.33 -8.19
N LEU A 216 -9.16 16.16 -7.98
CA LEU A 216 -8.33 16.15 -6.77
C LEU A 216 -9.10 16.75 -5.59
N ASN A 217 -9.35 15.95 -4.55
CA ASN A 217 -10.09 16.39 -3.36
C ASN A 217 -9.17 16.81 -2.20
N ALA A 218 -8.06 16.10 -2.01
CA ALA A 218 -7.12 16.35 -0.92
C ALA A 218 -5.70 15.90 -1.28
N GLN A 219 -4.73 16.55 -0.66
CA GLN A 219 -3.30 16.25 -0.75
C GLN A 219 -2.64 16.54 0.59
N TRP A 220 -1.78 15.62 1.07
CA TRP A 220 -1.06 15.79 2.35
C TRP A 220 0.21 14.95 2.39
N ASP A 221 1.09 15.25 3.34
CA ASP A 221 2.27 14.44 3.61
C ASP A 221 1.94 13.31 4.58
N MET A 222 2.43 12.12 4.28
CA MET A 222 2.24 10.92 5.10
C MET A 222 3.60 10.26 5.35
N PRO A 223 4.27 10.53 6.46
CA PRO A 223 5.56 9.92 6.76
C PRO A 223 5.41 8.41 7.02
N PHE A 224 6.44 7.64 6.69
CA PHE A 224 6.53 6.23 7.03
C PHE A 224 7.95 5.83 7.43
N LEU A 225 8.03 4.78 8.25
CA LEU A 225 9.27 4.28 8.80
C LEU A 225 9.31 2.77 8.65
N ILE A 226 10.32 2.28 7.93
CA ILE A 226 10.61 0.86 7.79
C ILE A 226 11.83 0.54 8.64
N ARG A 227 11.69 -0.40 9.58
CA ARG A 227 12.79 -0.88 10.40
C ARG A 227 13.61 -1.90 9.62
N GLU A 228 14.91 -1.65 9.46
CA GLU A 228 15.85 -2.65 8.95
C GLU A 228 16.42 -3.49 10.09
N HIS A 229 16.88 -2.84 11.15
CA HIS A 229 17.31 -3.46 12.41
C HIS A 229 17.17 -2.49 13.59
N ALA A 230 17.62 -2.84 14.80
CA ALA A 230 17.36 -2.04 16.01
C ALA A 230 17.86 -0.58 15.94
N ARG A 231 18.88 -0.30 15.12
CA ARG A 231 19.50 1.02 15.02
C ARG A 231 19.47 1.63 13.61
N LYS A 232 18.80 0.97 12.66
CA LYS A 232 18.71 1.47 11.30
C LYS A 232 17.28 1.43 10.80
N PHE A 233 16.84 2.58 10.30
CA PHE A 233 15.47 2.80 9.83
C PHE A 233 15.50 3.59 8.53
N GLN A 234 14.64 3.23 7.61
CA GLN A 234 14.31 4.05 6.45
C GLN A 234 13.15 4.96 6.84
N TYR A 235 13.42 6.25 6.97
CA TYR A 235 12.37 7.26 7.17
C TYR A 235 12.13 7.98 5.85
N SER A 236 10.89 7.98 5.40
CA SER A 236 10.47 8.60 4.14
C SER A 236 9.15 9.34 4.33
N ILE A 237 8.89 10.31 3.46
CA ILE A 237 7.63 11.04 3.43
C ILE A 237 6.95 10.72 2.10
N ALA A 238 5.84 10.01 2.15
CA ALA A 238 4.99 9.84 0.99
C ALA A 238 4.07 11.05 0.86
N GLN A 239 3.90 11.54 -0.35
CA GLN A 239 2.81 12.43 -0.69
C GLN A 239 1.57 11.58 -0.92
N ALA A 240 0.53 11.85 -0.13
CA ALA A 240 -0.77 11.23 -0.26
C ALA A 240 -1.73 12.15 -1.02
N SER A 241 -2.61 11.56 -1.81
CA SER A 241 -3.65 12.29 -2.54
C SER A 241 -4.91 11.47 -2.65
N ARG A 242 -6.07 12.14 -2.54
CA ARG A 242 -7.39 11.55 -2.73
C ARG A 242 -8.10 12.25 -3.87
N TRP A 243 -8.71 11.43 -4.73
CA TRP A 243 -9.36 11.83 -5.96
C TRP A 243 -10.75 11.22 -6.06
N THR A 244 -11.65 11.89 -6.78
CA THR A 244 -12.98 11.33 -7.12
C THR A 244 -13.08 11.15 -8.64
N ARG A 245 -13.53 9.99 -9.08
CA ARG A 245 -13.79 9.69 -10.49
C ARG A 245 -14.98 10.54 -11.00
N VAL A 246 -14.79 11.34 -12.02
CA VAL A 246 -15.84 12.15 -12.68
C VAL A 246 -16.74 11.31 -13.57
#